data_55f7dfe7b17b3d2fd5d02d211ad60d26
#
_entry.id   55f7dfe7b17b3d2fd5d02d211ad60d26
#
_cell.length_a   1.000
_cell.length_b   1.000
_cell.length_c   1.000
_cell.angle_alpha   90.00
_cell.angle_beta   90.00
_cell.angle_gamma   90.00
#
_symmetry.space_group_name_H-M   'P 1'
#
loop_
_entity.id
_entity.type
_entity.pdbx_description
1 polymer ?
#
loop_
_entity_poly.entity_id
_entity_poly.type
_entity_poly.pdbx_seq_one_letter_code
_entity_poly.pdbx_strand_id
1 'polypeptide(L)'
;TSTVPYYEGIADYMKLGYIPLDKSGTAASSTLEYAYDDWTIYQTALKAGNKEIAETYRKRALNYRTIYDTSIGFARPRYSDGSFKKEFDVLQTYGEGFIEGNSWNFSFHVPHDVFGMIDLMGGEGTFVQKLDELFSMHLPEKYYEHNEDITEECLVGGYVHGNEPSHHVPYLYAWTSQPWKSQYWLREILNKMYKNDINGLGGNDDCGQMSAWYLFSVMGFYPVCPGTDQYVLGAPYLPYLKMTLPNGKTLEIKAPGVSDKKRYVQSL
;
A
#
# COMPACT_ATOMS: atom_id res chain seq x y z
N THR A 1 -2.45 -19.64 -18.70
CA THR A 1 -2.95 -19.62 -20.07
C THR A 1 -3.70 -18.35 -20.34
N SER A 2 -2.98 -17.40 -20.77
CA SER A 2 -3.26 -16.00 -20.98
C SER A 2 -4.10 -15.73 -22.24
N THR A 3 -5.33 -16.13 -22.23
CA THR A 3 -6.29 -15.74 -23.28
C THR A 3 -7.41 -14.85 -22.75
N VAL A 4 -7.20 -14.22 -21.60
CA VAL A 4 -8.13 -13.22 -21.09
C VAL A 4 -7.70 -11.86 -21.64
N PRO A 5 -8.45 -11.32 -22.64
CA PRO A 5 -8.06 -10.08 -23.32
C PRO A 5 -8.19 -8.81 -22.45
N TYR A 6 -8.46 -8.96 -21.16
CA TYR A 6 -8.73 -7.87 -20.21
C TYR A 6 -7.54 -7.47 -19.34
N TYR A 7 -6.43 -8.23 -19.37
CA TYR A 7 -5.24 -7.89 -18.59
C TYR A 7 -4.21 -7.22 -19.49
N GLU A 8 -4.20 -5.90 -19.45
CA GLU A 8 -3.28 -5.08 -20.22
C GLU A 8 -1.83 -5.44 -19.90
N GLY A 9 -1.03 -5.68 -20.94
CA GLY A 9 0.41 -5.96 -20.80
C GLY A 9 0.78 -7.31 -20.20
N ILE A 10 -0.17 -8.23 -19.89
CA ILE A 10 0.14 -9.51 -19.22
C ILE A 10 1.16 -10.36 -19.99
N ALA A 11 1.12 -10.36 -21.33
CA ALA A 11 2.06 -11.11 -22.16
C ALA A 11 3.50 -10.59 -22.02
N ASP A 12 3.66 -9.27 -21.98
CA ASP A 12 4.95 -8.63 -21.76
C ASP A 12 5.44 -8.85 -20.31
N TYR A 13 4.54 -8.71 -19.33
CA TYR A 13 4.84 -9.01 -17.93
C TYR A 13 5.33 -10.45 -17.74
N MET A 14 4.69 -11.43 -18.37
CA MET A 14 5.11 -12.85 -18.30
C MET A 14 6.47 -13.08 -18.93
N LYS A 15 6.82 -12.33 -19.98
CA LYS A 15 8.07 -12.49 -20.73
C LYS A 15 9.22 -11.70 -20.14
N LEU A 16 9.00 -10.46 -19.73
CA LEU A 16 10.02 -9.49 -19.32
C LEU A 16 10.13 -9.35 -17.79
N GLY A 17 9.09 -9.77 -17.05
CA GLY A 17 8.97 -9.53 -15.62
C GLY A 17 8.42 -8.12 -15.27
N TYR A 18 8.01 -7.34 -16.27
CA TYR A 18 7.38 -6.04 -16.11
C TYR A 18 6.56 -5.68 -17.36
N ILE A 19 5.70 -4.69 -17.23
CA ILE A 19 4.97 -4.10 -18.35
C ILE A 19 5.76 -2.89 -18.85
N PRO A 20 6.10 -2.81 -20.17
CA PRO A 20 6.81 -1.66 -20.71
C PRO A 20 5.92 -0.40 -20.81
N LEU A 21 6.52 0.77 -20.53
CA LEU A 21 5.83 2.07 -20.60
C LEU A 21 5.34 2.40 -22.03
N ASP A 22 6.08 1.97 -23.05
CA ASP A 22 5.69 2.13 -24.46
C ASP A 22 4.56 1.18 -24.89
N LYS A 23 4.04 0.35 -23.99
CA LYS A 23 2.92 -0.58 -24.19
C LYS A 23 1.69 -0.25 -23.35
N SER A 24 1.87 0.39 -22.19
CA SER A 24 0.78 0.73 -21.28
C SER A 24 1.07 2.00 -20.50
N GLY A 25 0.08 2.88 -20.41
CA GLY A 25 0.14 4.10 -19.60
C GLY A 25 0.19 3.84 -18.09
N THR A 26 -0.17 2.62 -17.65
CA THR A 26 -0.18 2.19 -16.23
C THR A 26 0.90 1.16 -15.91
N ALA A 27 1.94 1.10 -16.74
CA ALA A 27 2.95 0.05 -16.76
C ALA A 27 3.58 -0.27 -15.39
N ALA A 28 3.94 0.74 -14.62
CA ALA A 28 4.59 0.57 -13.33
C ALA A 28 3.60 0.08 -12.27
N SER A 29 2.45 0.74 -12.10
CA SER A 29 1.42 0.30 -11.13
C SER A 29 0.94 -1.11 -11.43
N SER A 30 0.60 -1.43 -12.70
CA SER A 30 0.17 -2.78 -13.08
C SER A 30 1.26 -3.83 -12.86
N THR A 31 2.55 -3.49 -12.99
CA THR A 31 3.64 -4.43 -12.67
C THR A 31 3.67 -4.75 -11.17
N LEU A 32 3.46 -3.76 -10.31
CA LEU A 32 3.40 -3.96 -8.85
C LEU A 32 2.20 -4.82 -8.45
N GLU A 33 1.02 -4.50 -9.00
CA GLU A 33 -0.22 -5.23 -8.77
C GLU A 33 -0.09 -6.70 -9.19
N TYR A 34 0.40 -6.97 -10.40
CA TYR A 34 0.56 -8.34 -10.87
C TYR A 34 1.58 -9.13 -10.06
N ALA A 35 2.61 -8.49 -9.52
CA ALA A 35 3.54 -9.16 -8.62
C ALA A 35 2.88 -9.59 -7.31
N TYR A 36 1.97 -8.78 -6.78
CA TYR A 36 1.17 -9.14 -5.62
C TYR A 36 0.14 -10.21 -5.94
N ASP A 37 -0.55 -10.14 -7.08
CA ASP A 37 -1.46 -11.17 -7.56
C ASP A 37 -0.74 -12.52 -7.70
N ASP A 38 0.45 -12.53 -8.30
CA ASP A 38 1.29 -13.72 -8.43
C ASP A 38 1.64 -14.31 -7.04
N TRP A 39 1.88 -13.46 -6.05
CA TRP A 39 2.09 -13.91 -4.68
C TRP A 39 0.84 -14.56 -4.08
N THR A 40 -0.36 -14.04 -4.35
CA THR A 40 -1.61 -14.66 -3.88
C THR A 40 -1.86 -16.03 -4.52
N ILE A 41 -1.53 -16.16 -5.81
CA ILE A 41 -1.57 -17.45 -6.53
C ILE A 41 -0.55 -18.43 -5.93
N TYR A 42 0.67 -17.95 -5.64
CA TYR A 42 1.68 -18.75 -4.95
C TYR A 42 1.17 -19.30 -3.61
N GLN A 43 0.56 -18.46 -2.75
CA GLN A 43 0.00 -18.88 -1.47
C GLN A 43 -1.13 -19.91 -1.64
N THR A 44 -1.99 -19.70 -2.61
CA THR A 44 -3.09 -20.62 -2.95
C THR A 44 -2.54 -21.97 -3.43
N ALA A 45 -1.55 -21.96 -4.32
CA ALA A 45 -0.91 -23.17 -4.84
C ALA A 45 -0.20 -23.98 -3.74
N LEU A 46 0.44 -23.30 -2.78
CA LEU A 46 1.04 -23.95 -1.60
C LEU A 46 -0.03 -24.68 -0.78
N LYS A 47 -1.13 -24.01 -0.47
CA LYS A 47 -2.25 -24.60 0.30
C LYS A 47 -2.89 -25.79 -0.44
N ALA A 48 -2.94 -25.72 -1.78
CA ALA A 48 -3.45 -26.78 -2.63
C ALA A 48 -2.43 -27.93 -2.88
N GLY A 49 -1.21 -27.82 -2.38
CA GLY A 49 -0.14 -28.81 -2.55
C GLY A 49 0.47 -28.85 -3.97
N ASN A 50 0.18 -27.86 -4.82
CA ASN A 50 0.71 -27.79 -6.19
C ASN A 50 2.07 -27.09 -6.21
N LYS A 51 3.16 -27.87 -6.06
CA LYS A 51 4.52 -27.35 -5.95
C LYS A 51 5.04 -26.69 -7.23
N GLU A 52 4.64 -27.15 -8.41
CA GLU A 52 5.08 -26.59 -9.69
C GLU A 52 4.52 -25.19 -9.92
N ILE A 53 3.20 -25.03 -9.73
CA ILE A 53 2.55 -23.72 -9.79
C ILE A 53 3.12 -22.81 -8.70
N ALA A 54 3.26 -23.29 -7.47
CA ALA A 54 3.81 -22.52 -6.37
C ALA A 54 5.21 -21.96 -6.71
N GLU A 55 6.13 -22.79 -7.23
CA GLU A 55 7.49 -22.33 -7.57
C GLU A 55 7.49 -21.31 -8.72
N THR A 56 6.62 -21.49 -9.71
CA THR A 56 6.48 -20.55 -10.84
C THR A 56 6.05 -19.18 -10.33
N TYR A 57 4.98 -19.13 -9.55
CA TYR A 57 4.41 -17.88 -9.06
C TYR A 57 5.22 -17.24 -7.93
N ARG A 58 5.95 -18.03 -7.14
CA ARG A 58 6.93 -17.52 -6.17
C ARG A 58 8.02 -16.67 -6.84
N LYS A 59 8.51 -17.09 -8.00
CA LYS A 59 9.48 -16.31 -8.77
C LYS A 59 8.87 -15.03 -9.33
N ARG A 60 7.67 -15.13 -9.89
CA ARG A 60 6.98 -13.99 -10.49
C ARG A 60 6.55 -12.95 -9.46
N ALA A 61 6.22 -13.36 -8.24
CA ALA A 61 5.94 -12.46 -7.13
C ALA A 61 7.09 -11.48 -6.82
N LEU A 62 8.32 -11.79 -7.27
CA LEU A 62 9.48 -10.91 -7.14
C LEU A 62 9.66 -9.95 -8.34
N ASN A 63 8.76 -9.97 -9.31
CA ASN A 63 8.86 -9.13 -10.51
C ASN A 63 8.77 -7.64 -10.21
N TYR A 64 8.15 -7.22 -9.09
CA TYR A 64 8.19 -5.83 -8.63
C TYR A 64 9.60 -5.25 -8.59
N ARG A 65 10.64 -6.09 -8.33
CA ARG A 65 12.05 -5.70 -8.27
C ARG A 65 12.58 -5.16 -9.60
N THR A 66 11.98 -5.58 -10.72
CA THR A 66 12.45 -5.21 -12.07
C THR A 66 12.26 -3.74 -12.38
N ILE A 67 11.29 -3.08 -11.73
CA ILE A 67 10.98 -1.66 -11.94
C ILE A 67 11.50 -0.76 -10.83
N TYR A 68 12.13 -1.28 -9.78
CA TYR A 68 12.80 -0.42 -8.80
C TYR A 68 14.13 0.09 -9.32
N ASP A 69 14.27 1.40 -9.37
CA ASP A 69 15.55 2.07 -9.61
C ASP A 69 16.22 2.36 -8.26
N THR A 70 17.18 1.52 -7.89
CA THR A 70 17.88 1.63 -6.62
C THR A 70 18.73 2.89 -6.48
N SER A 71 19.03 3.59 -7.59
CA SER A 71 19.76 4.86 -7.55
C SER A 71 18.92 6.01 -6.95
N ILE A 72 17.60 5.90 -7.06
CA ILE A 72 16.63 6.86 -6.48
C ILE A 72 15.78 6.24 -5.36
N GLY A 73 15.76 4.91 -5.27
CA GLY A 73 15.00 4.16 -4.28
C GLY A 73 13.47 4.25 -4.47
N PHE A 74 13.03 4.27 -5.74
CA PHE A 74 11.60 4.31 -6.12
C PHE A 74 11.33 3.39 -7.31
N ALA A 75 10.07 2.97 -7.45
CA ALA A 75 9.60 2.34 -8.66
C ALA A 75 9.62 3.34 -9.81
N ARG A 76 10.23 2.95 -10.92
CA ARG A 76 10.42 3.76 -12.13
C ARG A 76 10.08 2.93 -13.35
N PRO A 77 9.22 3.40 -14.27
CA PRO A 77 8.83 2.60 -15.42
C PRO A 77 10.00 2.36 -16.37
N ARG A 78 9.95 1.22 -17.06
CA ARG A 78 10.91 0.82 -18.10
C ARG A 78 10.24 0.77 -19.46
N TYR A 79 11.03 1.00 -20.49
CA TYR A 79 10.65 0.75 -21.89
C TYR A 79 10.91 -0.71 -22.29
N SER A 80 10.39 -1.11 -23.48
CA SER A 80 10.57 -2.46 -24.02
C SER A 80 12.03 -2.88 -24.24
N ASP A 81 12.94 -1.91 -24.36
CA ASP A 81 14.38 -2.14 -24.49
C ASP A 81 15.09 -2.35 -23.13
N GLY A 82 14.35 -2.30 -22.03
CA GLY A 82 14.85 -2.46 -20.68
C GLY A 82 15.39 -1.20 -20.02
N SER A 83 15.45 -0.08 -20.73
CA SER A 83 15.89 1.21 -20.15
C SER A 83 14.83 1.81 -19.25
N PHE A 84 15.24 2.46 -18.16
CA PHE A 84 14.34 3.29 -17.36
C PHE A 84 13.97 4.58 -18.12
N LYS A 85 12.74 5.08 -17.88
CA LYS A 85 12.33 6.40 -18.35
C LYS A 85 13.30 7.47 -17.85
N LYS A 86 13.95 8.22 -18.74
CA LYS A 86 15.05 9.16 -18.39
C LYS A 86 14.56 10.38 -17.63
N GLU A 87 13.61 11.09 -18.22
CA GLU A 87 12.96 12.24 -17.57
C GLU A 87 11.82 11.70 -16.71
N PHE A 88 12.00 11.69 -15.40
CA PHE A 88 11.08 11.07 -14.45
C PHE A 88 10.92 11.93 -13.21
N ASP A 89 9.67 12.30 -12.94
CA ASP A 89 9.29 13.01 -11.72
C ASP A 89 8.48 12.07 -10.82
N VAL A 90 9.01 11.75 -9.64
CA VAL A 90 8.40 10.81 -8.68
C VAL A 90 7.05 11.28 -8.14
N LEU A 91 6.73 12.56 -8.24
CA LEU A 91 5.47 13.15 -7.79
C LEU A 91 4.43 13.31 -8.92
N GLN A 92 4.84 13.17 -10.18
CA GLN A 92 3.95 13.35 -11.31
C GLN A 92 2.94 12.20 -11.42
N THR A 93 1.66 12.55 -11.53
CA THR A 93 0.54 11.60 -11.58
C THR A 93 0.17 11.17 -12.99
N TYR A 94 0.66 11.88 -14.03
CA TYR A 94 0.33 11.57 -15.41
C TYR A 94 1.58 11.28 -16.24
N GLY A 95 1.47 10.26 -17.13
CA GLY A 95 2.53 9.92 -18.08
C GLY A 95 3.76 9.23 -17.47
N GLU A 96 3.71 8.90 -16.19
CA GLU A 96 4.81 8.25 -15.46
C GLU A 96 4.59 6.74 -15.22
N GLY A 97 3.56 6.16 -15.84
CA GLY A 97 3.27 4.72 -15.75
C GLY A 97 2.50 4.30 -14.51
N PHE A 98 1.84 5.23 -13.82
CA PHE A 98 1.02 4.97 -12.65
C PHE A 98 -0.43 5.35 -12.92
N ILE A 99 -1.36 4.57 -12.40
CA ILE A 99 -2.79 4.86 -12.37
C ILE A 99 -3.13 5.52 -11.04
N GLU A 100 -3.98 6.55 -11.05
CA GLU A 100 -4.56 7.17 -9.83
C GLU A 100 -3.53 7.58 -8.78
N GLY A 101 -2.30 7.88 -9.20
CA GLY A 101 -1.23 8.20 -8.26
C GLY A 101 0.11 8.40 -8.95
N ASN A 102 1.16 8.34 -8.17
CA ASN A 102 2.52 8.61 -8.61
C ASN A 102 3.52 7.58 -8.06
N SER A 103 4.76 7.69 -8.45
CA SER A 103 5.80 6.78 -7.99
C SER A 103 5.97 6.80 -6.48
N TRP A 104 5.81 7.96 -5.82
CA TRP A 104 5.94 8.02 -4.37
C TRP A 104 4.89 7.18 -3.65
N ASN A 105 3.62 7.26 -4.08
CA ASN A 105 2.54 6.47 -3.49
C ASN A 105 2.70 4.97 -3.79
N PHE A 106 2.94 4.64 -5.07
CA PHE A 106 3.00 3.24 -5.51
C PHE A 106 4.28 2.50 -5.15
N SER A 107 5.40 3.18 -4.90
CA SER A 107 6.63 2.48 -4.49
C SER A 107 6.51 1.76 -3.15
N PHE A 108 5.50 2.06 -2.35
CA PHE A 108 5.21 1.32 -1.13
C PHE A 108 4.26 0.12 -1.34
N HIS A 109 3.75 -0.09 -2.57
CA HIS A 109 2.79 -1.15 -2.86
C HIS A 109 3.48 -2.51 -3.10
N VAL A 110 4.16 -3.02 -2.07
CA VAL A 110 4.77 -4.36 -2.01
C VAL A 110 4.44 -5.02 -0.67
N PRO A 111 3.15 -5.23 -0.34
CA PRO A 111 2.75 -5.73 0.98
C PRO A 111 3.24 -7.15 1.27
N HIS A 112 3.54 -7.92 0.23
CA HIS A 112 3.98 -9.32 0.31
C HIS A 112 5.49 -9.51 0.53
N ASP A 113 6.31 -8.48 0.34
CA ASP A 113 7.77 -8.53 0.56
C ASP A 113 8.30 -7.18 1.06
N VAL A 114 7.83 -6.74 2.22
CA VAL A 114 8.19 -5.43 2.80
C VAL A 114 9.71 -5.32 3.04
N PHE A 115 10.37 -6.38 3.52
CA PHE A 115 11.83 -6.34 3.70
C PHE A 115 12.58 -6.20 2.38
N GLY A 116 12.14 -6.91 1.32
CA GLY A 116 12.74 -6.76 0.00
C GLY A 116 12.55 -5.36 -0.60
N MET A 117 11.41 -4.72 -0.32
CA MET A 117 11.16 -3.32 -0.68
C MET A 117 12.08 -2.37 0.11
N ILE A 118 12.22 -2.56 1.42
CA ILE A 118 13.13 -1.78 2.27
C ILE A 118 14.56 -1.83 1.72
N ASP A 119 15.05 -3.01 1.34
CA ASP A 119 16.38 -3.17 0.75
C ASP A 119 16.54 -2.38 -0.56
N LEU A 120 15.54 -2.44 -1.45
CA LEU A 120 15.55 -1.72 -2.73
C LEU A 120 15.48 -0.20 -2.56
N MET A 121 14.87 0.29 -1.49
CA MET A 121 14.82 1.71 -1.15
C MET A 121 16.09 2.23 -0.47
N GLY A 122 17.08 1.37 -0.23
CA GLY A 122 18.37 1.77 0.36
C GLY A 122 18.50 1.46 1.87
N GLY A 123 17.69 0.52 2.37
CA GLY A 123 17.69 0.06 3.76
C GLY A 123 16.76 0.82 4.69
N GLU A 124 16.65 0.34 5.92
CA GLU A 124 15.67 0.83 6.91
C GLU A 124 15.73 2.34 7.14
N GLY A 125 16.92 2.91 7.28
CA GLY A 125 17.08 4.35 7.55
C GLY A 125 16.48 5.21 6.43
N THR A 126 16.80 4.90 5.17
CA THR A 126 16.27 5.59 3.99
C THR A 126 14.75 5.35 3.84
N PHE A 127 14.30 4.13 4.10
CA PHE A 127 12.88 3.77 4.06
C PHE A 127 12.06 4.60 5.06
N VAL A 128 12.52 4.68 6.32
CA VAL A 128 11.87 5.52 7.35
C VAL A 128 11.87 6.98 6.96
N GLN A 129 12.99 7.50 6.42
CA GLN A 129 13.06 8.88 5.94
C GLN A 129 12.04 9.15 4.84
N LYS A 130 11.89 8.24 3.87
CA LYS A 130 10.89 8.37 2.79
C LYS A 130 9.45 8.34 3.32
N LEU A 131 9.15 7.48 4.30
CA LEU A 131 7.84 7.47 4.95
C LEU A 131 7.58 8.78 5.72
N ASP A 132 8.56 9.26 6.49
CA ASP A 132 8.45 10.54 7.22
C ASP A 132 8.21 11.71 6.25
N GLU A 133 8.93 11.71 5.14
CA GLU A 133 8.78 12.73 4.10
C GLU A 133 7.41 12.65 3.42
N LEU A 134 6.92 11.44 3.10
CA LEU A 134 5.59 11.23 2.53
C LEU A 134 4.50 11.86 3.40
N PHE A 135 4.53 11.62 4.70
CA PHE A 135 3.49 12.13 5.60
C PHE A 135 3.65 13.61 5.98
N SER A 136 4.81 14.21 5.76
CA SER A 136 5.11 15.59 6.17
C SER A 136 5.30 16.57 5.01
N MET A 137 5.49 16.10 3.77
CA MET A 137 5.66 16.97 2.62
C MET A 137 4.43 17.83 2.37
N HIS A 138 4.65 18.98 1.76
CA HIS A 138 3.59 19.75 1.13
C HIS A 138 3.55 19.36 -0.35
N LEU A 139 2.50 18.63 -0.77
CA LEU A 139 2.31 18.28 -2.17
C LEU A 139 1.76 19.49 -2.92
N PRO A 140 2.50 20.08 -3.90
CA PRO A 140 2.00 21.19 -4.70
C PRO A 140 0.77 20.81 -5.52
N GLU A 141 -0.21 21.72 -5.59
CA GLU A 141 -1.50 21.50 -6.27
C GLU A 141 -1.37 21.01 -7.71
N LYS A 142 -0.35 21.49 -8.44
CA LYS A 142 -0.07 21.04 -9.83
C LYS A 142 0.04 19.52 -10.00
N TYR A 143 0.30 18.75 -8.92
CA TYR A 143 0.41 17.29 -8.95
C TYR A 143 -0.92 16.58 -8.73
N TYR A 144 -1.98 17.26 -8.29
CA TYR A 144 -3.28 16.65 -8.06
C TYR A 144 -4.48 17.45 -8.59
N GLU A 145 -4.31 18.71 -9.06
CA GLU A 145 -5.39 19.59 -9.53
C GLU A 145 -6.29 18.99 -10.65
N HIS A 146 -5.80 17.98 -11.37
CA HIS A 146 -6.51 17.31 -12.46
C HIS A 146 -6.77 15.82 -12.17
N ASN A 147 -6.64 15.39 -10.92
CA ASN A 147 -6.83 14.01 -10.52
C ASN A 147 -8.09 13.89 -9.64
N GLU A 148 -9.07 13.11 -10.09
CA GLU A 148 -10.33 12.93 -9.36
C GLU A 148 -10.14 12.11 -8.07
N ASP A 149 -9.10 11.26 -8.03
CA ASP A 149 -8.81 10.35 -6.90
C ASP A 149 -7.88 10.97 -5.86
N ILE A 150 -7.24 12.11 -6.19
CA ILE A 150 -6.31 12.81 -5.30
C ILE A 150 -6.80 14.24 -5.09
N THR A 151 -7.51 14.47 -4.00
CA THR A 151 -7.96 15.80 -3.58
C THR A 151 -7.28 16.23 -2.28
N GLU A 152 -7.26 17.53 -1.98
CA GLU A 152 -6.65 18.05 -0.75
C GLU A 152 -7.26 17.42 0.51
N GLU A 153 -8.56 17.12 0.49
CA GLU A 153 -9.28 16.51 1.59
C GLU A 153 -8.83 15.09 1.90
N CYS A 154 -8.30 14.36 0.91
CA CYS A 154 -7.84 12.96 1.07
C CYS A 154 -6.33 12.84 1.32
N LEU A 155 -5.61 13.98 1.47
CA LEU A 155 -4.16 14.00 1.66
C LEU A 155 -3.75 14.18 3.13
N VAL A 156 -2.70 13.47 3.55
CA VAL A 156 -1.87 13.77 4.73
C VAL A 156 -0.43 13.89 4.27
N GLY A 157 0.04 15.11 4.06
CA GLY A 157 1.28 15.35 3.32
C GLY A 157 1.12 14.94 1.85
N GLY A 158 1.97 14.03 1.38
CA GLY A 158 1.84 13.36 0.08
C GLY A 158 1.15 11.99 0.15
N TYR A 159 0.76 11.55 1.34
CA TYR A 159 0.01 10.31 1.52
C TYR A 159 -1.45 10.47 1.09
N VAL A 160 -1.89 9.65 0.16
CA VAL A 160 -3.24 9.68 -0.41
C VAL A 160 -4.12 8.67 0.30
N HIS A 161 -4.91 9.11 1.28
CA HIS A 161 -5.80 8.22 2.02
C HIS A 161 -7.05 7.82 1.22
N GLY A 162 -7.49 8.69 0.33
CA GLY A 162 -8.68 8.45 -0.50
C GLY A 162 -8.49 7.40 -1.60
N ASN A 163 -7.30 6.79 -1.73
CA ASN A 163 -7.03 5.76 -2.71
C ASN A 163 -6.42 4.51 -2.06
N GLU A 164 -6.99 3.33 -2.31
CA GLU A 164 -6.75 2.06 -1.63
C GLU A 164 -5.30 1.54 -1.72
N PRO A 165 -4.54 1.72 -2.81
CA PRO A 165 -3.14 1.31 -2.87
C PRO A 165 -2.27 1.91 -1.76
N SER A 166 -2.75 2.97 -1.10
CA SER A 166 -2.06 3.64 0.00
C SER A 166 -2.44 3.12 1.40
N HIS A 167 -3.54 2.36 1.55
CA HIS A 167 -4.15 2.05 2.85
C HIS A 167 -3.24 1.27 3.81
N HIS A 168 -2.31 0.48 3.31
CA HIS A 168 -1.34 -0.27 4.12
C HIS A 168 -0.14 0.58 4.56
N VAL A 169 0.14 1.69 3.88
CA VAL A 169 1.38 2.48 4.05
C VAL A 169 1.59 3.00 5.47
N PRO A 170 0.58 3.52 6.20
CA PRO A 170 0.76 3.97 7.58
C PRO A 170 1.24 2.88 8.54
N TYR A 171 1.00 1.60 8.20
CA TYR A 171 1.40 0.45 8.99
C TYR A 171 2.84 -0.01 8.73
N LEU A 172 3.49 0.47 7.65
CA LEU A 172 4.80 -0.03 7.23
C LEU A 172 5.94 0.26 8.21
N TYR A 173 5.81 1.24 9.09
CA TYR A 173 6.77 1.44 10.17
C TYR A 173 6.88 0.24 11.12
N ALA A 174 5.90 -0.67 11.13
CA ALA A 174 5.94 -1.89 11.95
C ALA A 174 7.10 -2.84 11.56
N TRP A 175 7.63 -2.72 10.33
CA TRP A 175 8.81 -3.46 9.87
C TRP A 175 10.15 -2.77 10.16
N THR A 176 10.13 -1.71 10.96
CA THR A 176 11.31 -0.90 11.28
C THR A 176 11.53 -0.85 12.79
N SER A 177 12.64 -0.25 13.20
CA SER A 177 12.92 0.04 14.61
C SER A 177 12.03 1.15 15.19
N GLN A 178 11.09 1.72 14.41
CA GLN A 178 10.26 2.86 14.80
C GLN A 178 8.75 2.61 14.69
N PRO A 179 8.19 1.48 15.21
CA PRO A 179 6.79 1.12 15.03
C PRO A 179 5.79 2.11 15.64
N TRP A 180 6.24 2.92 16.61
CA TRP A 180 5.39 3.97 17.22
C TRP A 180 4.94 5.05 16.22
N LYS A 181 5.67 5.22 15.09
CA LYS A 181 5.27 6.16 14.04
C LYS A 181 4.00 5.70 13.31
N SER A 182 3.80 4.38 13.12
CA SER A 182 2.50 3.86 12.67
C SER A 182 1.37 4.34 13.59
N GLN A 183 1.53 4.18 14.90
CA GLN A 183 0.51 4.55 15.89
C GLN A 183 0.22 6.06 15.90
N TYR A 184 1.23 6.86 15.63
CA TYR A 184 1.10 8.31 15.48
C TYR A 184 0.27 8.66 14.23
N TRP A 185 0.71 8.20 13.06
CA TRP A 185 0.08 8.56 11.80
C TRP A 185 -1.34 7.98 11.65
N LEU A 186 -1.58 6.76 12.13
CA LEU A 186 -2.92 6.19 12.17
C LEU A 186 -3.89 7.07 12.96
N ARG A 187 -3.47 7.61 14.10
CA ARG A 187 -4.30 8.53 14.89
C ARG A 187 -4.57 9.84 14.14
N GLU A 188 -3.56 10.42 13.50
CA GLU A 188 -3.71 11.64 12.71
C GLU A 188 -4.65 11.43 11.51
N ILE A 189 -4.52 10.29 10.80
CA ILE A 189 -5.41 9.94 9.68
C ILE A 189 -6.86 9.77 10.18
N LEU A 190 -7.07 9.00 11.26
CA LEU A 190 -8.41 8.79 11.82
C LEU A 190 -9.07 10.12 12.21
N ASN A 191 -8.33 11.04 12.82
CA ASN A 191 -8.85 12.36 13.23
C ASN A 191 -9.11 13.29 12.04
N LYS A 192 -8.31 13.21 10.98
CA LYS A 192 -8.41 14.11 9.83
C LYS A 192 -9.42 13.64 8.79
N MET A 193 -9.41 12.34 8.47
CA MET A 193 -10.08 11.78 7.30
C MET A 193 -11.49 11.27 7.56
N TYR A 194 -11.90 11.15 8.84
CA TYR A 194 -13.19 10.59 9.19
C TYR A 194 -13.97 11.55 10.09
N LYS A 195 -15.17 11.92 9.68
CA LYS A 195 -16.04 12.87 10.38
C LYS A 195 -17.45 12.31 10.49
N ASN A 196 -18.20 12.74 11.51
CA ASN A 196 -19.60 12.36 11.69
C ASN A 196 -20.52 13.33 10.92
N ASP A 197 -20.42 13.32 9.60
CA ASP A 197 -21.32 14.03 8.69
C ASP A 197 -21.47 13.28 7.35
N ILE A 198 -22.34 13.81 6.46
CA ILE A 198 -22.64 13.16 5.17
C ILE A 198 -21.42 13.11 4.23
N ASN A 199 -20.48 14.05 4.39
CA ASN A 199 -19.20 14.11 3.65
C ASN A 199 -18.05 13.71 4.56
N GLY A 200 -18.27 12.74 5.44
CA GLY A 200 -17.35 12.38 6.51
C GLY A 200 -16.17 11.50 6.10
N LEU A 201 -16.07 11.10 4.85
CA LEU A 201 -14.94 10.31 4.31
C LEU A 201 -14.00 11.21 3.51
N GLY A 202 -12.71 11.02 3.66
CA GLY A 202 -11.70 11.70 2.88
C GLY A 202 -11.42 10.98 1.54
N GLY A 203 -12.46 10.71 0.76
CA GLY A 203 -12.43 9.98 -0.52
C GLY A 203 -13.68 9.14 -0.74
N ASN A 204 -13.73 8.37 -1.83
CA ASN A 204 -14.82 7.43 -2.11
C ASN A 204 -14.76 6.24 -1.14
N ASP A 205 -15.91 5.69 -0.76
CA ASP A 205 -15.96 4.53 0.14
C ASP A 205 -15.56 3.21 -0.56
N ASP A 206 -15.66 3.16 -1.86
CA ASP A 206 -15.29 2.06 -2.75
C ASP A 206 -15.71 0.69 -2.23
N CYS A 207 -17.00 0.44 -2.32
CA CYS A 207 -17.64 -0.81 -1.85
C CYS A 207 -17.41 -1.11 -0.37
N GLY A 208 -17.15 -0.07 0.45
CA GLY A 208 -16.94 -0.20 1.89
C GLY A 208 -15.47 -0.33 2.31
N GLN A 209 -14.51 -0.13 1.41
CA GLN A 209 -13.08 -0.25 1.73
C GLN A 209 -12.62 0.82 2.72
N MET A 210 -13.01 2.09 2.53
CA MET A 210 -12.69 3.17 3.47
C MET A 210 -13.32 2.93 4.85
N SER A 211 -14.58 2.50 4.88
CA SER A 211 -15.29 2.14 6.11
C SER A 211 -14.63 0.95 6.81
N ALA A 212 -14.21 -0.07 6.07
CA ALA A 212 -13.51 -1.23 6.62
C ALA A 212 -12.14 -0.84 7.19
N TRP A 213 -11.38 0.02 6.49
CA TRP A 213 -10.11 0.54 6.99
C TRP A 213 -10.29 1.30 8.31
N TYR A 214 -11.33 2.15 8.39
CA TYR A 214 -11.68 2.86 9.62
C TYR A 214 -11.92 1.89 10.78
N LEU A 215 -12.78 0.89 10.56
CA LEU A 215 -13.14 -0.07 11.60
C LEU A 215 -11.92 -0.87 12.11
N PHE A 216 -11.09 -1.38 11.20
CA PHE A 216 -9.86 -2.07 11.57
C PHE A 216 -8.88 -1.16 12.31
N SER A 217 -8.68 0.06 11.83
CA SER A 217 -7.76 1.01 12.46
C SER A 217 -8.24 1.47 13.83
N VAL A 218 -9.56 1.64 14.02
CA VAL A 218 -10.17 1.91 15.34
C VAL A 218 -9.99 0.74 16.31
N MET A 219 -10.04 -0.50 15.80
CA MET A 219 -9.73 -1.71 16.58
C MET A 219 -8.25 -1.81 16.94
N GLY A 220 -7.36 -1.14 16.21
CA GLY A 220 -5.92 -1.10 16.47
C GLY A 220 -5.11 -2.16 15.75
N PHE A 221 -5.59 -2.71 14.63
CA PHE A 221 -4.86 -3.62 13.77
C PHE A 221 -5.38 -3.56 12.34
N TYR A 222 -4.59 -4.06 11.36
CA TYR A 222 -4.97 -4.04 9.95
C TYR A 222 -4.37 -5.23 9.19
N PRO A 223 -5.10 -5.85 8.24
CA PRO A 223 -4.57 -6.88 7.34
C PRO A 223 -3.75 -6.25 6.21
N VAL A 224 -2.52 -5.85 6.49
CA VAL A 224 -1.63 -5.14 5.53
C VAL A 224 -1.41 -5.93 4.25
N CYS A 225 -1.36 -7.27 4.35
CA CYS A 225 -1.16 -8.17 3.21
C CYS A 225 -2.30 -9.21 3.18
N PRO A 226 -3.45 -8.92 2.53
CA PRO A 226 -4.51 -9.90 2.31
C PRO A 226 -3.96 -11.17 1.63
N GLY A 227 -4.39 -12.33 2.14
CA GLY A 227 -3.83 -13.63 1.75
C GLY A 227 -2.87 -14.25 2.77
N THR A 228 -2.43 -13.47 3.77
CA THR A 228 -1.80 -13.99 5.00
C THR A 228 -2.85 -14.21 6.09
N ASP A 229 -2.44 -14.88 7.19
CA ASP A 229 -3.19 -14.98 8.45
C ASP A 229 -2.71 -13.98 9.51
N GLN A 230 -1.99 -12.94 9.08
CA GLN A 230 -1.35 -11.96 9.96
C GLN A 230 -2.08 -10.62 9.92
N TYR A 231 -2.13 -9.99 11.09
CA TYR A 231 -2.57 -8.60 11.23
C TYR A 231 -1.42 -7.78 11.82
N VAL A 232 -1.24 -6.58 11.29
CA VAL A 232 -0.25 -5.63 11.80
C VAL A 232 -0.88 -4.78 12.89
N LEU A 233 -0.19 -4.63 14.01
CA LEU A 233 -0.68 -3.87 15.15
C LEU A 233 -0.46 -2.38 14.95
N GLY A 234 -1.53 -1.64 15.11
CA GLY A 234 -1.54 -0.19 15.30
C GLY A 234 -1.75 0.17 16.76
N ALA A 235 -2.69 1.07 17.03
CA ALA A 235 -3.13 1.38 18.39
C ALA A 235 -4.66 1.56 18.42
N PRO A 236 -5.36 0.94 19.38
CA PRO A 236 -6.80 1.12 19.53
C PRO A 236 -7.18 2.59 19.66
N TYR A 237 -8.28 2.99 19.00
CA TYR A 237 -8.80 4.35 19.08
C TYR A 237 -9.73 4.54 20.28
N LEU A 238 -10.49 3.48 20.62
CA LEU A 238 -11.47 3.46 21.70
C LEU A 238 -10.94 2.75 22.94
N PRO A 239 -11.36 3.15 24.16
CA PRO A 239 -10.94 2.51 25.41
C PRO A 239 -11.50 1.09 25.57
N TYR A 240 -12.59 0.79 24.88
CA TYR A 240 -13.23 -0.52 24.88
C TYR A 240 -13.99 -0.76 23.59
N LEU A 241 -13.84 -1.95 23.04
CA LEU A 241 -14.62 -2.44 21.91
C LEU A 241 -14.97 -3.92 22.15
N LYS A 242 -16.18 -4.28 21.78
CA LYS A 242 -16.66 -5.67 21.79
C LYS A 242 -17.37 -6.00 20.49
N MET A 243 -17.00 -7.11 19.85
CA MET A 243 -17.60 -7.57 18.61
C MET A 243 -17.94 -9.06 18.72
N THR A 244 -19.15 -9.43 18.31
CA THR A 244 -19.53 -10.83 18.15
C THR A 244 -19.15 -11.31 16.75
N LEU A 245 -18.35 -12.33 16.66
CA LEU A 245 -17.90 -12.93 15.40
C LEU A 245 -18.98 -13.86 14.81
N PRO A 246 -18.95 -14.15 13.49
CA PRO A 246 -19.94 -15.02 12.84
C PRO A 246 -20.03 -16.43 13.46
N ASN A 247 -18.96 -16.91 14.07
CA ASN A 247 -18.92 -18.22 14.77
C ASN A 247 -19.44 -18.17 16.22
N GLY A 248 -20.06 -17.05 16.64
CA GLY A 248 -20.59 -16.82 17.97
C GLY A 248 -19.54 -16.47 19.03
N LYS A 249 -18.25 -16.47 18.71
CA LYS A 249 -17.19 -16.02 19.63
C LYS A 249 -17.18 -14.50 19.74
N THR A 250 -16.60 -14.00 20.81
CA THR A 250 -16.45 -12.56 21.06
C THR A 250 -14.99 -12.15 20.95
N LEU A 251 -14.75 -11.07 20.20
CA LEU A 251 -13.51 -10.29 20.26
C LEU A 251 -13.73 -9.12 21.21
N GLU A 252 -12.90 -9.00 22.24
CA GLU A 252 -12.85 -7.84 23.13
C GLU A 252 -11.49 -7.17 23.05
N ILE A 253 -11.49 -5.85 22.89
CA ILE A 253 -10.30 -4.99 22.91
C ILE A 253 -10.46 -4.00 24.05
N LYS A 254 -9.47 -3.97 24.97
CA LYS A 254 -9.45 -3.11 26.13
C LYS A 254 -8.17 -2.26 26.10
N ALA A 255 -8.33 -0.94 25.96
CA ALA A 255 -7.25 0.02 25.94
C ALA A 255 -7.53 1.15 26.96
N PRO A 256 -7.45 0.84 28.28
CA PRO A 256 -7.83 1.78 29.30
C PRO A 256 -6.97 3.04 29.26
N GLY A 257 -7.61 4.21 29.27
CA GLY A 257 -6.95 5.51 29.28
C GLY A 257 -6.42 5.97 27.94
N VAL A 258 -6.74 5.29 26.82
CA VAL A 258 -6.40 5.75 25.48
C VAL A 258 -6.99 7.14 25.20
N SER A 259 -6.22 8.01 24.59
CA SER A 259 -6.60 9.38 24.19
C SER A 259 -5.61 9.88 23.13
N ASP A 260 -5.82 11.07 22.58
CA ASP A 260 -4.88 11.68 21.63
C ASP A 260 -3.48 11.89 22.21
N LYS A 261 -3.39 12.08 23.53
CA LYS A 261 -2.10 12.19 24.24
C LYS A 261 -1.51 10.83 24.66
N LYS A 262 -2.37 9.80 24.83
CA LYS A 262 -1.99 8.43 25.22
C LYS A 262 -2.33 7.47 24.10
N ARG A 263 -1.63 7.63 22.97
CA ARG A 263 -1.87 6.91 21.71
C ARG A 263 -0.91 5.73 21.48
N TYR A 264 0.13 5.58 22.32
CA TYR A 264 1.15 4.57 22.11
C TYR A 264 0.92 3.35 23.00
N VAL A 265 0.87 2.18 22.38
CA VAL A 265 0.79 0.90 23.07
C VAL A 265 2.13 0.61 23.72
N GLN A 266 2.13 0.36 25.03
CA GLN A 266 3.32 0.07 25.80
C GLN A 266 3.56 -1.44 25.96
N SER A 267 2.50 -2.22 26.01
CA SER A 267 2.51 -3.68 26.10
C SER A 267 1.17 -4.26 25.66
N LEU A 268 1.20 -5.49 25.26
CA LEU A 268 0.03 -6.30 24.94
C LEU A 268 0.02 -7.58 25.76
#